data_17a2c755242762276f1112ff553d3303
#
_entry.id   17a2c755242762276f1112ff553d3303
#
_cell.length_a   1.000
_cell.length_b   1.000
_cell.length_c   1.000
_cell.angle_alpha   90.00
_cell.angle_beta   90.00
_cell.angle_gamma   90.00
#
_symmetry.space_group_name_H-M   'P 1'
#
loop_
_entity.id
_entity.type
_entity.pdbx_description
1 polymer ?
#
loop_
_entity_poly.entity_id
_entity_poly.type
_entity_poly.pdbx_seq_one_letter_code
_entity_poly.pdbx_strand_id
1 'polypeptide(L)'
;MENLFKHIKVKALAWIEDGDSIFVVAMFDTVDGVFYRPIGGSVEYGETGKQTVKREFMEELNAEIEVIGEPLFLENIFTCDGKFGHEIDLIFPAKLVEKAFYERKTFPLVEANGEEFQAMWVSKADCLSGKLCLVPEPLLDWCKARDE
;
A
#
# COMPACT_ATOMS: atom_id res chain seq x y z
N MET A 1 -7.83 17.34 24.25
CA MET A 1 -6.75 17.87 23.38
C MET A 1 -6.34 16.90 22.29
N GLU A 2 -6.15 15.62 22.58
CA GLU A 2 -5.79 14.63 21.54
C GLU A 2 -6.80 14.57 20.40
N ASN A 3 -8.08 14.67 20.70
CA ASN A 3 -9.13 14.57 19.68
C ASN A 3 -9.12 15.73 18.67
N LEU A 4 -8.50 16.86 19.00
CA LEU A 4 -8.43 18.01 18.11
C LEU A 4 -7.56 17.73 16.88
N PHE A 5 -6.63 16.79 17.00
CA PHE A 5 -5.69 16.48 15.93
C PHE A 5 -6.00 15.15 15.22
N LYS A 6 -7.06 14.47 15.65
CA LYS A 6 -7.50 13.24 15.03
C LYS A 6 -8.37 13.56 13.82
N HIS A 7 -8.07 12.94 12.71
CA HIS A 7 -8.83 13.12 11.47
C HIS A 7 -8.76 11.85 10.64
N ILE A 8 -9.70 11.73 9.74
CA ILE A 8 -9.72 10.63 8.78
C ILE A 8 -8.76 10.96 7.66
N LYS A 9 -7.79 10.08 7.42
CA LYS A 9 -6.83 10.26 6.35
C LYS A 9 -7.35 9.63 5.08
N VAL A 10 -7.09 10.26 3.93
CA VAL A 10 -7.35 9.65 2.64
C VAL A 10 -6.01 9.19 2.07
N LYS A 11 -5.90 7.90 1.80
CA LYS A 11 -4.69 7.29 1.24
C LYS A 11 -4.95 6.87 -0.20
N ALA A 12 -3.94 7.00 -1.04
CA ALA A 12 -3.95 6.46 -2.40
C ALA A 12 -2.81 5.45 -2.51
N LEU A 13 -3.17 4.22 -2.79
CA LEU A 13 -2.23 3.09 -2.83
C LEU A 13 -2.31 2.43 -4.20
N ALA A 14 -1.24 1.74 -4.61
CA ALA A 14 -1.22 1.03 -5.88
C ALA A 14 -1.29 -0.48 -5.67
N TRP A 15 -2.15 -1.13 -6.42
CA TRP A 15 -2.21 -2.59 -6.51
C TRP A 15 -1.49 -3.01 -7.78
N ILE A 16 -0.34 -3.65 -7.62
CA ILE A 16 0.52 -4.05 -8.73
C ILE A 16 0.78 -5.55 -8.64
N GLU A 17 0.40 -6.28 -9.68
CA GLU A 17 0.59 -7.73 -9.75
C GLU A 17 1.64 -8.10 -10.80
N ASP A 18 2.37 -9.16 -10.53
CA ASP A 18 3.23 -9.82 -11.52
C ASP A 18 3.05 -11.34 -11.34
N GLY A 19 2.23 -11.95 -12.20
CA GLY A 19 1.85 -13.35 -12.04
C GLY A 19 1.17 -13.58 -10.69
N ASP A 20 1.75 -14.43 -9.87
CA ASP A 20 1.21 -14.77 -8.54
C ASP A 20 1.76 -13.88 -7.43
N SER A 21 2.49 -12.84 -7.78
CA SER A 21 3.12 -11.93 -6.82
C SER A 21 2.46 -10.57 -6.83
N ILE A 22 2.52 -9.89 -5.68
CA ILE A 22 2.08 -8.50 -5.54
C ILE A 22 3.20 -7.65 -4.97
N PHE A 23 3.21 -6.38 -5.35
CA PHE A 23 4.25 -5.43 -4.94
C PHE A 23 3.78 -4.65 -3.72
N VAL A 24 4.49 -4.80 -2.60
CA VAL A 24 4.09 -4.27 -1.31
C VAL A 24 5.28 -3.70 -0.56
N VAL A 25 5.01 -2.98 0.53
CA VAL A 25 6.03 -2.56 1.47
C VAL A 25 5.88 -3.36 2.77
N ALA A 26 7.01 -3.79 3.32
CA ALA A 26 7.04 -4.47 4.61
C ALA A 26 7.09 -3.43 5.73
N MET A 27 6.17 -3.57 6.69
CA MET A 27 6.03 -2.69 7.84
C MET A 27 6.12 -3.52 9.10
N PHE A 28 6.28 -2.87 10.24
CA PHE A 28 6.39 -3.54 11.53
C PHE A 28 5.45 -2.92 12.56
N ASP A 29 4.71 -3.79 13.24
CA ASP A 29 3.86 -3.45 14.37
C ASP A 29 4.47 -4.10 15.63
N THR A 30 4.63 -3.36 16.71
CA THR A 30 5.20 -3.86 17.94
C THR A 30 4.38 -4.98 18.60
N VAL A 31 3.08 -5.06 18.27
CA VAL A 31 2.19 -6.09 18.82
C VAL A 31 2.09 -7.29 17.90
N ASP A 32 1.82 -7.05 16.60
CA ASP A 32 1.50 -8.10 15.63
C ASP A 32 2.66 -8.51 14.72
N GLY A 33 3.79 -7.80 14.80
CA GLY A 33 4.98 -8.11 14.00
C GLY A 33 4.94 -7.53 12.60
N VAL A 34 5.52 -8.25 11.65
CA VAL A 34 5.63 -7.78 10.26
C VAL A 34 4.29 -7.88 9.56
N PHE A 35 3.93 -6.83 8.85
CA PHE A 35 2.78 -6.81 7.96
C PHE A 35 3.15 -6.13 6.65
N TYR A 36 2.31 -6.33 5.64
CA TYR A 36 2.56 -5.84 4.30
C TYR A 36 1.37 -5.02 3.82
N ARG A 37 1.62 -3.98 3.05
CA ARG A 37 0.56 -3.17 2.46
C ARG A 37 0.95 -2.70 1.06
N PRO A 38 -0.02 -2.42 0.19
CA PRO A 38 0.27 -1.75 -1.07
C PRO A 38 0.95 -0.40 -0.81
N ILE A 39 1.75 0.04 -1.76
CA ILE A 39 2.56 1.25 -1.63
C ILE A 39 1.78 2.48 -2.09
N GLY A 40 1.97 3.57 -1.38
CA GLY A 40 1.36 4.85 -1.68
C GLY A 40 1.47 5.79 -0.49
N GLY A 41 0.56 6.73 -0.38
CA GLY A 41 0.61 7.70 0.70
C GLY A 41 -0.65 8.55 0.81
N SER A 42 -0.56 9.59 1.64
CA SER A 42 -1.69 10.46 1.94
C SER A 42 -1.97 11.42 0.80
N VAL A 43 -3.26 11.55 0.46
CA VAL A 43 -3.71 12.53 -0.52
C VAL A 43 -3.57 13.92 0.11
N GLU A 44 -2.92 14.82 -0.60
CA GLU A 44 -2.76 16.20 -0.17
C GLU A 44 -3.89 17.07 -0.71
N TYR A 45 -4.19 18.13 0.02
CA TYR A 45 -5.23 19.07 -0.41
C TYR A 45 -4.95 19.59 -1.82
N GLY A 46 -5.93 19.46 -2.71
CA GLY A 46 -5.80 19.89 -4.11
C GLY A 46 -5.26 18.82 -5.05
N GLU A 47 -5.00 17.62 -4.53
CA GLU A 47 -4.44 16.51 -5.28
C GLU A 47 -5.50 15.43 -5.49
N THR A 48 -5.56 14.83 -6.68
CA THR A 48 -6.38 13.63 -6.87
C THR A 48 -5.65 12.40 -6.33
N GLY A 49 -6.38 11.34 -6.05
CA GLY A 49 -5.75 10.09 -5.62
C GLY A 49 -4.77 9.55 -6.64
N LYS A 50 -5.11 9.65 -7.92
CA LYS A 50 -4.22 9.22 -9.00
C LYS A 50 -2.91 10.01 -9.03
N GLN A 51 -2.99 11.32 -8.82
CA GLN A 51 -1.79 12.17 -8.71
C GLN A 51 -0.96 11.79 -7.49
N THR A 52 -1.63 11.52 -6.37
CA THR A 52 -0.95 11.13 -5.13
C THR A 52 -0.13 9.87 -5.29
N VAL A 53 -0.75 8.80 -5.81
CA VAL A 53 -0.06 7.51 -5.90
C VAL A 53 1.15 7.59 -6.83
N LYS A 54 1.04 8.36 -7.91
CA LYS A 54 2.16 8.58 -8.83
C LYS A 54 3.30 9.37 -8.16
N ARG A 55 2.95 10.41 -7.42
CA ARG A 55 3.92 11.24 -6.69
C ARG A 55 4.65 10.42 -5.63
N GLU A 56 3.92 9.65 -4.83
CA GLU A 56 4.51 8.85 -3.76
C GLU A 56 5.50 7.80 -4.30
N PHE A 57 5.19 7.16 -5.42
CA PHE A 57 6.12 6.21 -6.04
C PHE A 57 7.41 6.90 -6.51
N MET A 58 7.29 8.10 -7.06
CA MET A 58 8.49 8.86 -7.45
C MET A 58 9.32 9.27 -6.24
N GLU A 59 8.67 9.78 -5.20
CA GLU A 59 9.38 10.23 -4.00
C GLU A 59 10.06 9.11 -3.24
N GLU A 60 9.37 7.99 -3.06
CA GLU A 60 9.83 6.90 -2.19
C GLU A 60 10.72 5.88 -2.91
N LEU A 61 10.47 5.62 -4.19
CA LEU A 61 11.14 4.56 -4.96
C LEU A 61 11.82 5.06 -6.22
N ASN A 62 11.66 6.32 -6.55
CA ASN A 62 12.09 6.86 -7.85
C ASN A 62 11.52 5.99 -9.00
N ALA A 63 10.28 5.60 -8.86
CA ALA A 63 9.59 4.70 -9.79
C ALA A 63 8.42 5.39 -10.46
N GLU A 64 8.33 5.24 -11.78
CA GLU A 64 7.17 5.69 -12.54
C GLU A 64 6.17 4.55 -12.63
N ILE A 65 4.89 4.86 -12.37
CA ILE A 65 3.80 3.90 -12.51
C ILE A 65 2.77 4.39 -13.51
N GLU A 66 2.06 3.44 -14.09
CA GLU A 66 0.91 3.71 -14.94
C GLU A 66 -0.33 3.16 -14.23
N VAL A 67 -1.31 4.01 -13.98
CA VAL A 67 -2.59 3.61 -13.39
C VAL A 67 -3.46 3.04 -14.51
N ILE A 68 -3.92 1.80 -14.33
CA ILE A 68 -4.59 1.05 -15.41
C ILE A 68 -6.07 0.80 -15.16
N GLY A 69 -6.65 1.38 -14.12
CA GLY A 69 -8.08 1.19 -13.84
C GLY A 69 -8.58 2.11 -12.76
N GLU A 70 -9.88 1.96 -12.47
CA GLU A 70 -10.54 2.73 -11.43
C GLU A 70 -10.13 2.22 -10.04
N PRO A 71 -10.12 3.10 -9.03
CA PRO A 71 -9.72 2.69 -7.69
C PRO A 71 -10.77 1.86 -6.99
N LEU A 72 -10.31 0.90 -6.21
CA LEU A 72 -11.12 0.24 -5.20
C LEU A 72 -11.20 1.16 -3.99
N PHE A 73 -12.40 1.38 -3.48
CA PHE A 73 -12.63 2.19 -2.28
C PHE A 73 -12.75 1.28 -1.07
N LEU A 74 -11.95 1.55 -0.03
CA LEU A 74 -12.03 0.82 1.23
C LEU A 74 -12.08 1.79 2.40
N GLU A 75 -12.85 1.42 3.42
CA GLU A 75 -12.81 2.10 4.72
C GLU A 75 -11.98 1.24 5.67
N ASN A 76 -11.00 1.85 6.30
CA ASN A 76 -10.04 1.12 7.13
C ASN A 76 -9.92 1.76 8.51
N ILE A 77 -10.39 1.04 9.53
CA ILE A 77 -10.25 1.45 10.93
C ILE A 77 -9.39 0.39 11.59
N PHE A 78 -8.29 0.81 12.20
CA PHE A 78 -7.28 -0.14 12.68
C PHE A 78 -6.54 0.38 13.89
N THR A 79 -5.77 -0.50 14.53
CA THR A 79 -4.84 -0.14 15.59
C THR A 79 -3.46 -0.63 15.18
N CYS A 80 -2.46 0.25 15.25
CA CYS A 80 -1.07 -0.09 14.95
C CYS A 80 -0.18 0.58 15.98
N ASP A 81 0.73 -0.18 16.63
CA ASP A 81 1.59 0.29 17.70
C ASP A 81 0.80 0.96 18.83
N GLY A 82 -0.40 0.43 19.12
CA GLY A 82 -1.27 0.97 20.16
C GLY A 82 -2.02 2.24 19.76
N LYS A 83 -1.83 2.72 18.53
CA LYS A 83 -2.48 3.93 18.03
C LYS A 83 -3.66 3.57 17.13
N PHE A 84 -4.76 4.24 17.37
CA PHE A 84 -5.97 4.08 16.58
C PHE A 84 -5.86 4.88 15.28
N GLY A 85 -6.17 4.25 14.15
CA GLY A 85 -6.14 4.89 12.84
C GLY A 85 -7.45 4.76 12.10
N HIS A 86 -7.76 5.77 11.28
CA HIS A 86 -8.95 5.78 10.44
C HIS A 86 -8.58 6.34 9.08
N GLU A 87 -8.76 5.52 8.03
CA GLU A 87 -8.40 5.88 6.65
C GLU A 87 -9.50 5.54 5.67
N ILE A 88 -9.60 6.36 4.66
CA ILE A 88 -10.28 6.02 3.41
C ILE A 88 -9.16 5.65 2.44
N ASP A 89 -9.14 4.43 1.95
CA ASP A 89 -8.10 3.97 1.04
C ASP A 89 -8.64 3.84 -0.37
N LEU A 90 -7.99 4.52 -1.29
CA LEU A 90 -8.23 4.41 -2.72
C LEU A 90 -7.11 3.55 -3.30
N ILE A 91 -7.45 2.35 -3.78
CA ILE A 91 -6.45 1.40 -4.25
C ILE A 91 -6.55 1.29 -5.76
N PHE A 92 -5.53 1.81 -6.44
CA PHE A 92 -5.49 1.90 -7.90
C PHE A 92 -4.77 0.70 -8.49
N PRO A 93 -5.41 -0.04 -9.41
CA PRO A 93 -4.65 -1.01 -10.21
C PRO A 93 -3.63 -0.25 -11.04
N ALA A 94 -2.39 -0.73 -11.03
CA ALA A 94 -1.29 -0.05 -11.68
C ALA A 94 -0.21 -1.02 -12.12
N LYS A 95 0.73 -0.51 -12.90
CA LYS A 95 1.93 -1.27 -13.28
C LYS A 95 3.14 -0.35 -13.22
N LEU A 96 4.29 -0.95 -12.97
CA LEU A 96 5.58 -0.24 -12.98
C LEU A 96 6.03 -0.10 -14.43
N VAL A 97 6.49 1.09 -14.79
CA VAL A 97 6.91 1.37 -16.17
C VAL A 97 8.27 0.74 -16.47
N GLU A 98 9.21 0.82 -15.52
CA GLU A 98 10.54 0.26 -15.72
C GLU A 98 10.58 -1.23 -15.47
N LYS A 99 11.11 -1.99 -16.44
CA LYS A 99 11.20 -3.46 -16.36
C LYS A 99 12.06 -3.93 -15.19
N ALA A 100 13.05 -3.14 -14.78
CA ALA A 100 13.95 -3.51 -13.70
C ALA A 100 13.21 -3.82 -12.40
N PHE A 101 12.06 -3.20 -12.15
CA PHE A 101 11.25 -3.46 -10.97
C PHE A 101 10.64 -4.87 -10.97
N TYR A 102 10.54 -5.51 -12.13
CA TYR A 102 10.03 -6.88 -12.26
C TYR A 102 11.13 -7.94 -12.20
N GLU A 103 12.38 -7.51 -12.17
CA GLU A 103 13.54 -8.41 -12.24
C GLU A 103 14.22 -8.65 -10.90
N ARG A 104 13.91 -7.84 -9.89
CA ARG A 104 14.48 -7.96 -8.54
C ARG A 104 13.36 -8.17 -7.54
N LYS A 105 13.70 -8.81 -6.42
CA LYS A 105 12.73 -9.15 -5.39
C LYS A 105 12.48 -8.01 -4.41
N THR A 106 13.53 -7.27 -4.05
CA THR A 106 13.43 -6.23 -3.00
C THR A 106 14.03 -4.91 -3.47
N PHE A 107 13.50 -3.82 -2.92
CA PHE A 107 13.94 -2.46 -3.24
C PHE A 107 13.91 -1.62 -1.98
N PRO A 108 14.93 -0.75 -1.75
CA PRO A 108 14.83 0.20 -0.65
C PRO A 108 13.73 1.22 -0.93
N LEU A 109 12.97 1.54 0.12
CA LEU A 109 11.92 2.55 0.07
C LEU A 109 12.19 3.56 1.17
N VAL A 110 12.26 4.85 0.82
CA VAL A 110 12.58 5.90 1.77
C VAL A 110 11.37 6.83 1.92
N GLU A 111 10.87 6.93 3.15
CA GLU A 111 9.77 7.84 3.48
C GLU A 111 10.24 9.29 3.60
N ALA A 112 9.29 10.23 3.57
CA ALA A 112 9.59 11.67 3.65
C ALA A 112 10.36 12.04 4.93
N ASN A 113 10.14 11.33 6.03
CA ASN A 113 10.84 11.57 7.30
C ASN A 113 12.24 10.93 7.35
N GLY A 114 12.68 10.29 6.26
CA GLY A 114 13.98 9.63 6.18
C GLY A 114 14.00 8.18 6.63
N GLU A 115 12.89 7.65 7.14
CA GLU A 115 12.82 6.24 7.51
C GLU A 115 12.92 5.35 6.28
N GLU A 116 13.66 4.24 6.40
CA GLU A 116 13.85 3.30 5.32
C GLU A 116 13.05 2.02 5.57
N PHE A 117 12.42 1.54 4.52
CA PHE A 117 11.65 0.29 4.51
C PHE A 117 12.07 -0.53 3.30
N GLN A 118 11.49 -1.72 3.17
CA GLN A 118 11.71 -2.59 2.01
C GLN A 118 10.42 -2.73 1.22
N ALA A 119 10.47 -2.35 -0.04
CA ALA A 119 9.44 -2.72 -1.00
C ALA A 119 9.81 -4.07 -1.58
N MET A 120 8.83 -4.92 -1.85
CA MET A 120 9.13 -6.27 -2.33
C MET A 120 7.95 -6.93 -3.00
N TRP A 121 8.26 -7.94 -3.79
CA TRP A 121 7.27 -8.85 -4.34
C TRP A 121 7.02 -9.98 -3.35
N VAL A 122 5.76 -10.20 -3.01
CA VAL A 122 5.37 -11.32 -2.13
C VAL A 122 4.30 -12.16 -2.81
N SER A 123 4.18 -13.41 -2.37
CA SER A 123 3.19 -14.33 -2.91
C SER A 123 1.77 -13.89 -2.53
N LYS A 124 0.91 -13.70 -3.53
CA LYS A 124 -0.50 -13.39 -3.31
C LYS A 124 -1.19 -14.54 -2.56
N ALA A 125 -0.86 -15.78 -2.90
CA ALA A 125 -1.42 -16.95 -2.23
C ALA A 125 -1.07 -16.97 -0.74
N ASP A 126 0.15 -16.57 -0.37
CA ASP A 126 0.57 -16.51 1.03
C ASP A 126 -0.20 -15.43 1.80
N CYS A 127 -0.56 -14.34 1.15
CA CYS A 127 -1.40 -13.30 1.75
C CYS A 127 -2.84 -13.81 1.95
N LEU A 128 -3.38 -14.49 0.94
CA LEU A 128 -4.75 -15.01 1.00
C LEU A 128 -4.92 -16.12 2.04
N SER A 129 -3.88 -16.91 2.26
CA SER A 129 -3.91 -18.00 3.26
C SER A 129 -3.68 -17.51 4.68
N GLY A 130 -3.23 -16.28 4.85
CA GLY A 130 -2.89 -15.72 6.15
C GLY A 130 -1.46 -16.00 6.59
N LYS A 131 -0.65 -16.66 5.77
CA LYS A 131 0.76 -16.87 6.07
C LYS A 131 1.51 -15.54 6.16
N LEU A 132 1.16 -14.59 5.30
CA LEU A 132 1.64 -13.21 5.35
C LEU A 132 0.46 -12.30 5.68
N CYS A 133 0.69 -11.33 6.56
CA CYS A 133 -0.35 -10.38 6.97
C CYS A 133 -0.42 -9.22 5.98
N LEU A 134 -1.45 -9.19 5.16
CA LEU A 134 -1.69 -8.10 4.20
C LEU A 134 -2.77 -7.17 4.75
N VAL A 135 -2.48 -5.89 4.78
CA VAL A 135 -3.43 -4.85 5.20
C VAL A 135 -3.64 -3.84 4.07
N PRO A 136 -4.76 -3.13 4.02
CA PRO A 136 -5.91 -3.21 4.92
C PRO A 136 -6.66 -4.53 4.77
N GLU A 137 -7.21 -5.03 5.86
CA GLU A 137 -7.87 -6.34 5.90
C GLU A 137 -8.98 -6.52 4.85
N PRO A 138 -9.85 -5.52 4.60
CA PRO A 138 -10.89 -5.67 3.57
C PRO A 138 -10.35 -5.96 2.16
N LEU A 139 -9.06 -5.65 1.92
CA LEU A 139 -8.42 -5.93 0.64
C LEU A 139 -8.35 -7.43 0.36
N LEU A 140 -8.25 -8.26 1.40
CA LEU A 140 -8.22 -9.71 1.25
C LEU A 140 -9.53 -10.24 0.67
N ASP A 141 -10.67 -9.71 1.12
CA ASP A 141 -11.98 -10.11 0.61
C ASP A 141 -12.12 -9.75 -0.86
N TRP A 142 -11.64 -8.57 -1.24
CA TRP A 142 -11.63 -8.14 -2.64
C TRP A 142 -10.77 -9.07 -3.51
N CYS A 143 -9.59 -9.44 -3.01
CA CYS A 143 -8.68 -10.36 -3.74
C CYS A 143 -9.32 -11.73 -3.93
N LYS A 144 -9.97 -12.26 -2.89
CA LYS A 144 -10.63 -13.57 -2.95
C LYS A 144 -11.77 -13.56 -3.96
N ALA A 145 -12.56 -12.47 -3.99
CA ALA A 145 -13.66 -12.34 -4.92
C ALA A 145 -13.20 -12.30 -6.38
N ARG A 146 -12.05 -11.68 -6.65
CA ARG A 146 -11.48 -11.60 -8.00
C ARG A 146 -10.99 -12.95 -8.51
N ASP A 147 -10.53 -13.82 -7.62
CA ASP A 147 -9.98 -15.12 -7.98
C ASP A 147 -11.07 -16.19 -8.21
N GLU A 148 -12.32 -15.84 -7.95
CA GLU A 148 -13.47 -16.69 -8.26
C GLU A 148 -13.97 -16.41 -9.70
#